data_fb129fce09d837a23de4c01a43eb9d68
#
_entry.id   fb129fce09d837a23de4c01a43eb9d68
#
_cell.length_a   1.000
_cell.length_b   1.000
_cell.length_c   1.000
_cell.angle_alpha   90.00
_cell.angle_beta   90.00
_cell.angle_gamma   90.00
#
_symmetry.space_group_name_H-M   'P 1'
#
loop_
_entity.id
_entity.type
_entity.pdbx_description
1 polymer ?
#
loop_
_entity_poly.entity_id
_entity_poly.type
_entity_poly.pdbx_seq_one_letter_code
_entity_poly.pdbx_strand_id
1 'polypeptide(L)'
;LVGSEMCIRDRSPKRKVPCICDFTQIASKEEVEQLSAEELEKRIFSAMEYDEYRWQYENHIRIASKQRAKNIHRILYKCPTCGTEFEMDSTGTDVFCNHCHASWHLDEYGELHAKEGETRFKLVSDWYRWEREEAIKEVEEGRYHFEDDVRIEHFVNAKVGFKKLGIIHMTHDEHGYIFDGTLDDGTHFHLEKPCYETRSMHIEFDFKGRGDALDIATLQDTWFVFPLHSKNQLMKFNFTTEALYFKTVEKK
;
A
#
# COMPACT_ATOMS: atom_id res chain seq x y z
N LEU A 1 2.00 11.49 4.12
CA LEU A 1 3.06 11.03 3.18
C LEU A 1 4.44 10.81 3.84
N VAL A 2 4.67 11.33 5.03
CA VAL A 2 5.97 11.17 5.74
C VAL A 2 6.10 9.81 6.41
N GLY A 3 5.01 9.12 6.70
CA GLY A 3 5.02 7.85 7.44
C GLY A 3 5.44 6.62 6.62
N SER A 4 5.01 6.52 5.36
CA SER A 4 5.32 5.36 4.52
C SER A 4 6.79 5.26 4.08
N GLU A 5 7.47 6.39 3.94
CA GLU A 5 8.90 6.40 3.60
C GLU A 5 9.81 5.95 4.76
N MET A 6 9.41 6.15 6.01
CA MET A 6 10.22 5.78 7.16
C MET A 6 10.34 4.27 7.36
N CYS A 7 9.30 3.50 7.07
CA CYS A 7 9.29 2.05 7.26
C CYS A 7 10.07 1.28 6.20
N ILE A 8 10.10 1.78 4.98
CA ILE A 8 10.91 1.21 3.88
C ILE A 8 12.40 1.56 4.04
N ARG A 9 12.72 2.61 4.80
CA ARG A 9 14.07 3.17 4.94
C ARG A 9 15.07 2.28 5.66
N ASP A 10 14.66 1.55 6.66
CA ASP A 10 15.59 0.91 7.60
C ASP A 10 16.40 -0.24 6.97
N ARG A 11 16.00 -0.73 5.80
CA ARG A 11 16.62 -1.89 5.14
C ARG A 11 16.94 -1.71 3.67
N SER A 12 16.49 -0.63 3.05
CA SER A 12 16.86 -0.31 1.67
C SER A 12 18.21 0.41 1.63
N PRO A 13 19.04 0.15 0.61
CA PRO A 13 20.27 0.90 0.42
C PRO A 13 19.97 2.40 0.33
N LYS A 14 20.73 3.22 1.05
CA LYS A 14 20.61 4.68 0.97
C LYS A 14 20.79 5.13 -0.47
N ARG A 15 19.86 5.92 -0.98
CA ARG A 15 19.90 6.52 -2.32
C ARG A 15 20.15 8.02 -2.17
N LYS A 16 21.02 8.58 -3.01
CA LYS A 16 21.11 10.03 -3.18
C LYS A 16 20.12 10.42 -4.25
N VAL A 17 19.10 11.19 -3.87
CA VAL A 17 18.09 11.74 -4.78
C VAL A 17 18.03 13.26 -4.57
N PRO A 18 17.79 14.06 -5.63
CA PRO A 18 17.44 15.46 -5.47
C PRO A 18 16.18 15.57 -4.62
N CYS A 19 16.15 16.53 -3.70
CA CYS A 19 14.97 16.83 -2.90
C CYS A 19 14.65 18.30 -3.10
N ILE A 20 13.47 18.60 -3.65
CA ILE A 20 12.98 19.95 -3.88
C ILE A 20 11.79 20.13 -2.93
N CYS A 21 11.72 21.30 -2.31
CA CYS A 21 10.65 21.64 -1.39
C CYS A 21 10.02 22.95 -1.86
N ASP A 22 8.77 22.87 -2.33
CA ASP A 22 7.99 24.01 -2.77
C ASP A 22 6.94 24.37 -1.71
N PHE A 23 6.80 25.64 -1.45
CA PHE A 23 5.78 26.18 -0.53
C PHE A 23 4.79 27.02 -1.32
N THR A 24 3.54 26.59 -1.36
CA THR A 24 2.46 27.31 -2.04
C THR A 24 1.35 27.63 -1.06
N GLN A 25 0.94 28.89 -1.03
CA GLN A 25 -0.23 29.32 -0.28
C GLN A 25 -1.49 28.87 -1.01
N ILE A 26 -2.32 28.04 -0.39
CA ILE A 26 -3.56 27.50 -0.98
C ILE A 26 -4.67 28.55 -1.02
N ALA A 27 -4.79 29.37 0.02
CA ALA A 27 -5.74 30.49 0.10
C ALA A 27 -5.20 31.60 1.00
N SER A 28 -5.51 32.85 0.68
CA SER A 28 -5.27 33.99 1.58
C SER A 28 -6.31 34.02 2.70
N LYS A 29 -6.09 34.86 3.71
CA LYS A 29 -7.06 35.03 4.79
C LYS A 29 -8.42 35.54 4.25
N GLU A 30 -8.40 36.47 3.34
CA GLU A 30 -9.58 37.06 2.71
C GLU A 30 -10.34 36.03 1.87
N GLU A 31 -9.62 35.16 1.15
CA GLU A 31 -10.23 34.05 0.40
C GLU A 31 -10.87 33.01 1.32
N VAL A 32 -10.23 32.67 2.45
CA VAL A 32 -10.81 31.72 3.44
C VAL A 32 -12.11 32.25 4.04
N GLU A 33 -12.25 33.57 4.21
CA GLU A 33 -13.47 34.20 4.71
C GLU A 33 -14.62 34.23 3.66
N GLN A 34 -14.30 34.07 2.37
CA GLN A 34 -15.25 34.14 1.24
C GLN A 34 -15.60 32.81 0.62
N LEU A 35 -14.68 31.84 0.69
CA LEU A 35 -14.87 30.51 0.09
C LEU A 35 -15.79 29.64 0.96
N SER A 36 -16.58 28.79 0.30
CA SER A 36 -17.29 27.72 1.00
C SER A 36 -16.30 26.64 1.46
N ALA A 37 -16.72 25.82 2.43
CA ALA A 37 -15.92 24.70 2.92
C ALA A 37 -15.58 23.72 1.77
N GLU A 38 -16.54 23.45 0.88
CA GLU A 38 -16.38 22.55 -0.27
C GLU A 38 -15.37 23.12 -1.29
N GLU A 39 -15.37 24.42 -1.53
CA GLU A 39 -14.40 25.06 -2.44
C GLU A 39 -12.99 25.04 -1.85
N LEU A 40 -12.86 25.27 -0.54
CA LEU A 40 -11.58 25.20 0.15
C LEU A 40 -11.04 23.78 0.18
N GLU A 41 -11.90 22.79 0.47
CA GLU A 41 -11.56 21.37 0.44
C GLU A 41 -11.06 20.95 -0.95
N LYS A 42 -11.77 21.34 -2.01
CA LYS A 42 -11.36 21.07 -3.39
C LYS A 42 -9.98 21.65 -3.72
N ARG A 43 -9.70 22.90 -3.29
CA ARG A 43 -8.36 23.49 -3.46
C ARG A 43 -7.28 22.73 -2.71
N ILE A 44 -7.57 22.30 -1.47
CA ILE A 44 -6.63 21.50 -0.66
C ILE A 44 -6.33 20.19 -1.36
N PHE A 45 -7.35 19.44 -1.79
CA PHE A 45 -7.15 18.16 -2.48
C PHE A 45 -6.36 18.35 -3.79
N SER A 46 -6.70 19.36 -4.60
CA SER A 46 -5.95 19.64 -5.83
C SER A 46 -4.49 20.01 -5.57
N ALA A 47 -4.20 20.73 -4.49
CA ALA A 47 -2.83 21.08 -4.11
C ALA A 47 -2.05 19.87 -3.55
N MET A 48 -2.74 18.84 -3.08
CA MET A 48 -2.14 17.60 -2.58
C MET A 48 -1.97 16.52 -3.66
N GLU A 49 -2.56 16.71 -4.85
CA GLU A 49 -2.35 15.81 -5.98
C GLU A 49 -0.90 15.90 -6.45
N TYR A 50 -0.16 14.84 -6.23
CA TYR A 50 1.25 14.74 -6.60
C TYR A 50 1.60 13.33 -7.06
N ASP A 51 2.24 13.24 -8.22
CA ASP A 51 2.76 12.01 -8.79
C ASP A 51 4.27 12.14 -8.96
N GLU A 52 5.03 11.55 -8.04
CA GLU A 52 6.49 11.66 -8.01
C GLU A 52 7.16 11.03 -9.24
N TYR A 53 6.65 9.91 -9.76
CA TYR A 53 7.20 9.29 -10.97
C TYR A 53 6.97 10.15 -12.20
N ARG A 54 5.78 10.75 -12.32
CA ARG A 54 5.46 11.69 -13.38
C ARG A 54 6.31 12.95 -13.29
N TRP A 55 6.42 13.52 -12.10
CA TRP A 55 7.25 14.68 -11.85
C TRP A 55 8.73 14.40 -12.16
N GLN A 56 9.27 13.24 -11.72
CA GLN A 56 10.63 12.82 -12.05
C GLN A 56 10.86 12.74 -13.55
N TYR A 57 9.92 12.10 -14.28
CA TYR A 57 9.98 11.92 -15.72
C TYR A 57 9.91 13.26 -16.47
N GLU A 58 8.93 14.11 -16.18
CA GLU A 58 8.70 15.40 -16.83
C GLU A 58 9.82 16.41 -16.57
N ASN A 59 10.43 16.38 -15.40
CA ASN A 59 11.55 17.27 -15.04
C ASN A 59 12.93 16.68 -15.32
N HIS A 60 12.99 15.51 -15.96
CA HIS A 60 14.23 14.81 -16.29
C HIS A 60 15.17 14.62 -15.10
N ILE A 61 14.61 14.28 -13.91
CA ILE A 61 15.38 14.07 -12.70
C ILE A 61 16.03 12.69 -12.75
N ARG A 62 17.36 12.69 -12.84
CA ARG A 62 18.15 11.47 -12.96
C ARG A 62 18.42 10.81 -11.61
N ILE A 63 17.95 9.56 -11.42
CA ILE A 63 18.24 8.72 -10.27
C ILE A 63 19.13 7.55 -10.72
N ALA A 64 20.45 7.69 -10.60
CA ALA A 64 21.42 6.73 -11.10
C ALA A 64 21.63 5.49 -10.21
N SER A 65 20.75 5.26 -9.21
CA SER A 65 20.86 4.10 -8.33
C SER A 65 20.70 2.79 -9.10
N LYS A 66 21.65 1.86 -8.93
CA LYS A 66 21.56 0.50 -9.48
C LYS A 66 20.50 -0.38 -8.77
N GLN A 67 19.85 0.15 -7.75
CA GLN A 67 18.81 -0.54 -6.96
C GLN A 67 17.46 0.20 -7.04
N ARG A 68 17.23 0.98 -8.12
CA ARG A 68 16.05 1.84 -8.24
C ARG A 68 14.73 1.07 -8.36
N ALA A 69 14.76 -0.16 -8.88
CA ALA A 69 13.58 -1.03 -8.94
C ALA A 69 13.46 -1.99 -7.74
N LYS A 70 14.45 -2.03 -6.84
CA LYS A 70 14.41 -2.97 -5.71
C LYS A 70 13.19 -2.74 -4.83
N ASN A 71 12.45 -3.81 -4.56
CA ASN A 71 11.21 -3.86 -3.77
C ASN A 71 9.97 -3.19 -4.41
N ILE A 72 10.06 -2.74 -5.65
CA ILE A 72 8.92 -2.13 -6.35
C ILE A 72 7.75 -3.12 -6.54
N HIS A 73 8.05 -4.42 -6.65
CA HIS A 73 7.06 -5.49 -6.75
C HIS A 73 6.09 -5.54 -5.54
N ARG A 74 6.45 -4.95 -4.42
CA ARG A 74 5.59 -4.88 -3.23
C ARG A 74 4.41 -3.93 -3.42
N ILE A 75 4.58 -2.94 -4.30
CA ILE A 75 3.51 -2.01 -4.68
C ILE A 75 2.91 -2.33 -6.04
N LEU A 76 3.59 -3.13 -6.87
CA LEU A 76 3.13 -3.60 -8.18
C LEU A 76 2.86 -5.10 -8.10
N TYR A 77 1.70 -5.50 -7.60
CA TYR A 77 1.39 -6.90 -7.29
C TYR A 77 0.75 -7.69 -8.43
N LYS A 78 0.19 -6.99 -9.46
CA LYS A 78 -0.53 -7.60 -10.59
C LYS A 78 0.22 -7.42 -11.90
N CYS A 79 0.48 -8.50 -12.61
CA CYS A 79 1.18 -8.46 -13.89
C CYS A 79 0.32 -7.86 -15.00
N PRO A 80 0.77 -6.80 -15.72
CA PRO A 80 -0.02 -6.19 -16.78
C PRO A 80 -0.09 -7.02 -18.06
N THR A 81 0.76 -8.04 -18.20
CA THR A 81 0.80 -8.93 -19.36
C THR A 81 -0.14 -10.12 -19.21
N CYS A 82 -0.07 -10.83 -18.08
CA CYS A 82 -0.87 -12.06 -17.89
C CYS A 82 -2.02 -11.92 -16.88
N GLY A 83 -2.09 -10.78 -16.16
CA GLY A 83 -3.13 -10.53 -15.15
C GLY A 83 -2.93 -11.30 -13.83
N THR A 84 -1.90 -12.16 -13.71
CA THR A 84 -1.62 -12.91 -12.48
C THR A 84 -1.23 -11.96 -11.35
N GLU A 85 -1.78 -12.18 -10.18
CA GLU A 85 -1.50 -11.43 -8.96
C GLU A 85 -0.44 -12.11 -8.10
N PHE A 86 0.33 -11.33 -7.34
CA PHE A 86 1.31 -11.72 -6.32
C PHE A 86 2.53 -12.51 -6.81
N GLU A 87 2.67 -12.64 -8.13
CA GLU A 87 3.82 -13.29 -8.78
C GLU A 87 4.85 -12.28 -9.32
N MET A 88 4.70 -11.01 -8.94
CA MET A 88 5.68 -9.99 -9.28
C MET A 88 6.89 -10.05 -8.35
N ASP A 89 8.07 -9.79 -8.93
CA ASP A 89 9.33 -9.61 -8.18
C ASP A 89 10.18 -8.52 -8.82
N SER A 90 11.22 -8.07 -8.12
CA SER A 90 12.10 -7.02 -8.62
C SER A 90 13.51 -7.12 -8.07
N THR A 91 14.49 -6.83 -8.91
CA THR A 91 15.89 -6.81 -8.52
C THR A 91 16.67 -5.75 -9.28
N GLY A 92 17.57 -5.05 -8.58
CA GLY A 92 18.41 -4.04 -9.22
C GLY A 92 17.58 -2.94 -9.89
N THR A 93 17.49 -3.01 -11.20
CA THR A 93 16.77 -2.04 -12.05
C THR A 93 15.57 -2.63 -12.78
N ASP A 94 15.25 -3.89 -12.52
CA ASP A 94 14.26 -4.63 -13.26
C ASP A 94 13.11 -5.10 -12.36
N VAL A 95 11.90 -5.10 -12.94
CA VAL A 95 10.67 -5.67 -12.41
C VAL A 95 10.27 -6.82 -13.33
N PHE A 96 9.79 -7.93 -12.80
CA PHE A 96 9.42 -9.09 -13.61
C PHE A 96 8.32 -9.94 -12.95
N CYS A 97 7.62 -10.70 -13.77
CA CYS A 97 6.60 -11.64 -13.34
C CYS A 97 7.17 -13.07 -13.32
N ASN A 98 7.08 -13.76 -12.19
CA ASN A 98 7.53 -15.15 -12.06
C ASN A 98 6.64 -16.14 -12.81
N HIS A 99 5.38 -15.77 -13.10
CA HIS A 99 4.44 -16.62 -13.80
C HIS A 99 4.66 -16.63 -15.33
N CYS A 100 4.65 -15.46 -15.97
CA CYS A 100 4.76 -15.37 -17.43
C CYS A 100 6.13 -14.90 -17.93
N HIS A 101 7.05 -14.59 -17.05
CA HIS A 101 8.41 -14.11 -17.32
C HIS A 101 8.52 -12.77 -18.06
N ALA A 102 7.41 -12.05 -18.25
CA ALA A 102 7.45 -10.68 -18.73
C ALA A 102 8.27 -9.81 -17.77
N SER A 103 9.09 -8.91 -18.32
CA SER A 103 9.98 -8.09 -17.52
C SER A 103 10.15 -6.69 -18.07
N TRP A 104 10.40 -5.74 -17.18
CA TRP A 104 10.54 -4.31 -17.46
C TRP A 104 11.80 -3.78 -16.82
N HIS A 105 12.50 -2.93 -17.54
CA HIS A 105 13.60 -2.15 -17.03
C HIS A 105 13.11 -0.78 -16.58
N LEU A 106 13.37 -0.39 -15.33
CA LEU A 106 13.15 0.96 -14.84
C LEU A 106 14.42 1.78 -15.13
N ASP A 107 14.30 2.81 -15.96
CA ASP A 107 15.44 3.65 -16.31
C ASP A 107 15.76 4.69 -15.22
N GLU A 108 16.79 5.51 -15.44
CA GLU A 108 17.24 6.52 -14.48
C GLU A 108 16.31 7.73 -14.37
N TYR A 109 15.34 7.87 -15.28
CA TYR A 109 14.33 8.94 -15.30
C TYR A 109 12.95 8.50 -14.83
N GLY A 110 12.84 7.25 -14.35
CA GLY A 110 11.59 6.70 -13.82
C GLY A 110 10.68 6.08 -14.86
N GLU A 111 11.13 5.93 -16.13
CA GLU A 111 10.36 5.28 -17.17
C GLU A 111 10.60 3.76 -17.18
N LEU A 112 9.51 3.00 -17.31
CA LEU A 112 9.51 1.56 -17.49
C LEU A 112 9.60 1.22 -18.98
N HIS A 113 10.49 0.30 -19.31
CA HIS A 113 10.67 -0.23 -20.66
C HIS A 113 10.49 -1.74 -20.64
N ALA A 114 9.47 -2.27 -21.32
CA ALA A 114 9.31 -3.71 -21.49
C ALA A 114 10.54 -4.27 -22.24
N LYS A 115 11.10 -5.37 -21.75
CA LYS A 115 12.23 -6.02 -22.45
C LYS A 115 11.79 -6.76 -23.69
N GLU A 116 10.52 -7.15 -23.76
CA GLU A 116 9.88 -7.79 -24.91
C GLU A 116 8.46 -7.23 -25.09
N GLY A 117 8.07 -7.00 -26.33
CA GLY A 117 6.74 -6.47 -26.66
C GLY A 117 6.55 -4.99 -26.34
N GLU A 118 5.31 -4.58 -26.17
CA GLU A 118 4.95 -3.19 -25.90
C GLU A 118 4.93 -2.89 -24.39
N THR A 119 5.36 -1.68 -24.04
CA THR A 119 5.25 -1.16 -22.67
C THR A 119 3.85 -0.61 -22.44
N ARG A 120 3.00 -1.35 -21.75
CA ARG A 120 1.62 -0.92 -21.43
C ARG A 120 1.58 0.31 -20.51
N PHE A 121 2.43 0.31 -19.48
CA PHE A 121 2.54 1.43 -18.53
C PHE A 121 3.96 1.96 -18.55
N LYS A 122 4.13 3.23 -18.88
CA LYS A 122 5.43 3.89 -18.89
C LYS A 122 5.92 4.27 -17.50
N LEU A 123 5.00 4.61 -16.60
CA LEU A 123 5.32 5.03 -15.24
C LEU A 123 4.81 4.01 -14.22
N VAL A 124 5.53 3.88 -13.13
CA VAL A 124 5.13 3.04 -11.99
C VAL A 124 3.78 3.50 -11.44
N SER A 125 3.54 4.81 -11.38
CA SER A 125 2.26 5.38 -10.93
C SER A 125 1.07 5.03 -11.83
N ASP A 126 1.25 4.90 -13.14
CA ASP A 126 0.18 4.49 -14.04
C ASP A 126 -0.18 3.01 -13.85
N TRP A 127 0.84 2.15 -13.64
CA TRP A 127 0.62 0.74 -13.31
C TRP A 127 -0.09 0.59 -11.96
N TYR A 128 0.39 1.27 -10.91
CA TYR A 128 -0.22 1.30 -9.58
C TYR A 128 -1.69 1.77 -9.63
N ARG A 129 -2.01 2.78 -10.44
CA ARG A 129 -3.37 3.28 -10.61
C ARG A 129 -4.30 2.24 -11.25
N TRP A 130 -3.80 1.54 -12.27
CA TRP A 130 -4.53 0.43 -12.88
C TRP A 130 -4.80 -0.71 -11.89
N GLU A 131 -3.84 -1.10 -11.07
CA GLU A 131 -4.05 -2.14 -10.05
C GLU A 131 -5.10 -1.74 -9.03
N ARG A 132 -5.10 -0.46 -8.62
CA ARG A 132 -6.12 0.09 -7.72
C ARG A 132 -7.50 0.04 -8.35
N GLU A 133 -7.65 0.40 -9.62
CA GLU A 133 -8.91 0.32 -10.36
C GLU A 133 -9.42 -1.14 -10.47
N GLU A 134 -8.55 -2.10 -10.72
CA GLU A 134 -8.89 -3.52 -10.77
C GLU A 134 -9.36 -4.04 -9.39
N ALA A 135 -8.70 -3.63 -8.31
CA ALA A 135 -9.11 -4.00 -6.94
C ALA A 135 -10.48 -3.38 -6.58
N ILE A 136 -10.73 -2.12 -6.94
CA ILE A 136 -12.02 -1.46 -6.75
C ILE A 136 -13.12 -2.22 -7.50
N LYS A 137 -12.88 -2.56 -8.76
CA LYS A 137 -13.83 -3.32 -9.59
C LYS A 137 -14.14 -4.69 -9.00
N GLU A 138 -13.15 -5.39 -8.44
CA GLU A 138 -13.35 -6.68 -7.77
C GLU A 138 -14.27 -6.56 -6.56
N VAL A 139 -14.13 -5.48 -5.77
CA VAL A 139 -15.02 -5.17 -4.64
C VAL A 139 -16.42 -4.78 -5.12
N GLU A 140 -16.55 -3.94 -6.15
CA GLU A 140 -17.82 -3.52 -6.69
C GLU A 140 -18.65 -4.71 -7.22
N GLU A 141 -18.01 -5.64 -7.90
CA GLU A 141 -18.59 -6.87 -8.44
C GLU A 141 -18.86 -7.95 -7.37
N GLY A 142 -18.47 -7.72 -6.11
CA GLY A 142 -18.67 -8.67 -5.01
C GLY A 142 -17.83 -9.95 -5.13
N ARG A 143 -16.69 -9.87 -5.82
CA ARG A 143 -15.78 -11.01 -6.02
C ARG A 143 -14.62 -11.05 -5.02
N TYR A 144 -14.42 -9.96 -4.29
CA TYR A 144 -13.34 -9.86 -3.33
C TYR A 144 -13.65 -10.67 -2.06
N HIS A 145 -12.75 -11.56 -1.74
CA HIS A 145 -12.70 -12.28 -0.48
C HIS A 145 -11.26 -12.69 -0.21
N PHE A 146 -10.82 -12.56 1.02
CA PHE A 146 -9.50 -12.98 1.48
C PHE A 146 -9.62 -13.74 2.79
N GLU A 147 -8.85 -14.82 2.92
CA GLU A 147 -8.65 -15.54 4.17
C GLU A 147 -7.22 -16.07 4.26
N ASP A 148 -6.64 -16.05 5.45
CA ASP A 148 -5.33 -16.64 5.75
C ASP A 148 -5.18 -16.88 7.25
N ASP A 149 -4.30 -17.79 7.62
CA ASP A 149 -3.80 -17.83 8.98
C ASP A 149 -2.75 -16.74 9.16
N VAL A 150 -2.83 -16.02 10.27
CA VAL A 150 -1.95 -14.92 10.57
C VAL A 150 -1.26 -15.09 11.92
N ARG A 151 0.02 -14.80 11.97
CA ARG A 151 0.72 -14.62 13.22
C ARG A 151 0.35 -13.27 13.80
N ILE A 152 -0.19 -13.26 15.04
CA ILE A 152 -0.54 -12.02 15.74
C ILE A 152 0.50 -11.68 16.81
N GLU A 153 0.90 -10.43 16.84
CA GLU A 153 1.81 -9.86 17.83
C GLU A 153 1.21 -8.58 18.43
N HIS A 154 1.33 -8.43 19.76
CA HIS A 154 0.87 -7.25 20.48
C HIS A 154 2.02 -6.30 20.74
N PHE A 155 1.86 -5.02 20.45
CA PHE A 155 2.80 -3.98 20.86
C PHE A 155 2.52 -3.55 22.29
N VAL A 156 3.27 -4.10 23.23
CA VAL A 156 3.05 -3.85 24.66
C VAL A 156 3.41 -2.40 25.04
N ASN A 157 4.63 -1.97 24.70
CA ASN A 157 5.13 -0.59 24.85
C ASN A 157 6.55 -0.50 24.29
N ALA A 158 7.09 0.71 24.19
CA ALA A 158 8.43 0.95 23.63
C ALA A 158 9.58 0.25 24.39
N LYS A 159 9.42 -0.04 25.67
CA LYS A 159 10.45 -0.71 26.50
C LYS A 159 10.43 -2.23 26.34
N VAL A 160 9.25 -2.83 26.29
CA VAL A 160 9.04 -4.28 26.14
C VAL A 160 9.07 -4.70 24.67
N GLY A 161 8.54 -3.83 23.79
CA GLY A 161 8.42 -4.12 22.34
C GLY A 161 7.20 -5.00 22.04
N PHE A 162 7.40 -5.97 21.13
CA PHE A 162 6.35 -6.84 20.61
C PHE A 162 6.34 -8.19 21.33
N LYS A 163 5.15 -8.64 21.73
CA LYS A 163 4.91 -9.96 22.27
C LYS A 163 4.14 -10.79 21.26
N LYS A 164 4.69 -11.93 20.82
CA LYS A 164 3.96 -12.90 20.01
C LYS A 164 2.83 -13.49 20.87
N LEU A 165 1.62 -13.56 20.30
CA LEU A 165 0.44 -14.07 20.95
C LEU A 165 -0.01 -15.43 20.42
N GLY A 166 0.30 -15.76 19.14
CA GLY A 166 -0.07 -17.02 18.52
C GLY A 166 -0.35 -16.91 17.04
N ILE A 167 -1.07 -17.89 16.52
CA ILE A 167 -1.59 -17.94 15.16
C ILE A 167 -3.11 -17.98 15.25
N ILE A 168 -3.79 -17.12 14.50
CA ILE A 168 -5.25 -17.02 14.41
C ILE A 168 -5.67 -16.93 12.97
N HIS A 169 -6.94 -17.11 12.68
CA HIS A 169 -7.51 -16.94 11.36
C HIS A 169 -7.94 -15.50 11.10
N MET A 170 -7.70 -15.00 9.90
CA MET A 170 -8.13 -13.69 9.43
C MET A 170 -8.96 -13.83 8.16
N THR A 171 -10.11 -13.14 8.13
CA THR A 171 -10.86 -12.92 6.90
C THR A 171 -10.97 -11.42 6.61
N HIS A 172 -11.07 -11.05 5.32
CA HIS A 172 -11.35 -9.69 4.89
C HIS A 172 -12.23 -9.73 3.65
N ASP A 173 -13.44 -9.21 3.78
CA ASP A 173 -14.46 -9.19 2.75
C ASP A 173 -15.43 -8.00 2.93
N GLU A 174 -16.66 -8.11 2.41
CA GLU A 174 -17.70 -7.07 2.52
C GLU A 174 -18.14 -6.75 3.97
N HIS A 175 -17.81 -7.59 4.94
CA HIS A 175 -18.06 -7.36 6.36
C HIS A 175 -16.93 -6.59 7.06
N GLY A 176 -15.76 -6.51 6.42
CA GLY A 176 -14.53 -5.94 6.96
C GLY A 176 -13.55 -7.01 7.40
N TYR A 177 -12.70 -6.67 8.36
CA TYR A 177 -11.74 -7.61 8.92
C TYR A 177 -12.36 -8.37 10.10
N ILE A 178 -12.19 -9.68 10.11
CA ILE A 178 -12.49 -10.55 11.25
C ILE A 178 -11.25 -11.34 11.59
N PHE A 179 -10.86 -11.30 12.85
CA PHE A 179 -9.74 -12.05 13.42
C PHE A 179 -10.31 -12.96 14.50
N ASP A 180 -10.11 -14.25 14.37
CA ASP A 180 -10.66 -15.25 15.29
C ASP A 180 -9.69 -16.39 15.52
N GLY A 181 -9.59 -16.86 16.77
CA GLY A 181 -8.76 -18.00 17.10
C GLY A 181 -8.40 -18.12 18.55
N THR A 182 -7.58 -19.12 18.87
CA THR A 182 -7.08 -19.37 20.22
C THR A 182 -5.58 -19.01 20.28
N LEU A 183 -5.23 -18.11 21.20
CA LEU A 183 -3.85 -17.69 21.42
C LEU A 183 -3.01 -18.80 22.08
N ASP A 184 -1.68 -18.63 22.08
CA ASP A 184 -0.73 -19.60 22.65
C ASP A 184 -0.97 -19.85 24.16
N ASP A 185 -1.60 -18.93 24.89
CA ASP A 185 -1.95 -19.05 26.31
C ASP A 185 -3.33 -19.68 26.56
N GLY A 186 -4.05 -20.10 25.50
CA GLY A 186 -5.37 -20.70 25.58
C GLY A 186 -6.52 -19.67 25.58
N THR A 187 -6.23 -18.37 25.55
CA THR A 187 -7.27 -17.33 25.49
C THR A 187 -7.90 -17.29 24.10
N HIS A 188 -9.22 -17.18 24.02
CA HIS A 188 -9.92 -16.92 22.77
C HIS A 188 -9.75 -15.45 22.37
N PHE A 189 -9.26 -15.21 21.16
CA PHE A 189 -9.13 -13.89 20.57
C PHE A 189 -10.19 -13.71 19.49
N HIS A 190 -10.96 -12.64 19.58
CA HIS A 190 -11.92 -12.26 18.57
C HIS A 190 -11.90 -10.74 18.40
N LEU A 191 -11.73 -10.25 17.19
CA LEU A 191 -11.77 -8.84 16.85
C LEU A 191 -12.40 -8.64 15.49
N GLU A 192 -13.41 -7.77 15.43
CA GLU A 192 -14.03 -7.33 14.20
C GLU A 192 -13.70 -5.86 13.92
N LYS A 193 -13.43 -5.55 12.67
CA LYS A 193 -13.21 -4.20 12.13
C LYS A 193 -14.12 -4.02 10.92
N PRO A 194 -15.38 -3.56 11.13
CA PRO A 194 -16.32 -3.36 10.03
C PRO A 194 -15.82 -2.37 8.98
N CYS A 195 -16.25 -2.54 7.73
CA CYS A 195 -15.81 -1.68 6.61
C CYS A 195 -16.05 -0.19 6.88
N TYR A 196 -17.15 0.19 7.53
CA TYR A 196 -17.47 1.60 7.81
C TYR A 196 -16.60 2.25 8.88
N GLU A 197 -15.86 1.47 9.67
CA GLU A 197 -14.93 1.96 10.69
C GLU A 197 -13.48 2.04 10.20
N THR A 198 -13.17 1.39 9.06
CA THR A 198 -11.81 1.24 8.57
C THR A 198 -11.68 1.84 7.18
N ARG A 199 -11.41 3.16 7.12
CA ARG A 199 -11.20 3.86 5.84
C ARG A 199 -9.94 3.41 5.12
N SER A 200 -8.88 3.11 5.86
CA SER A 200 -7.60 2.63 5.33
C SER A 200 -6.95 1.68 6.32
N MET A 201 -6.18 0.74 5.82
CA MET A 201 -5.38 -0.17 6.64
C MET A 201 -3.93 0.29 6.64
N HIS A 202 -3.32 0.42 7.82
CA HIS A 202 -1.90 0.66 7.91
C HIS A 202 -1.13 -0.61 7.57
N ILE A 203 -0.22 -0.51 6.59
CA ILE A 203 0.54 -1.63 6.06
C ILE A 203 2.04 -1.40 6.28
N GLU A 204 2.76 -2.47 6.64
CA GLU A 204 4.18 -2.44 6.90
C GLU A 204 4.91 -3.50 6.07
N PHE A 205 5.73 -3.04 5.12
CA PHE A 205 6.53 -3.94 4.28
C PHE A 205 7.76 -4.45 5.02
N ASP A 206 7.89 -5.77 5.14
CA ASP A 206 9.00 -6.44 5.82
C ASP A 206 9.29 -5.84 7.21
N PHE A 207 8.23 -5.69 8.02
CA PHE A 207 8.29 -5.02 9.31
C PHE A 207 9.40 -5.58 10.20
N LYS A 208 10.46 -4.80 10.38
CA LYS A 208 11.66 -5.18 11.16
C LYS A 208 12.27 -6.54 10.77
N GLY A 209 12.10 -6.98 9.49
CA GLY A 209 12.58 -8.26 8.97
C GLY A 209 11.79 -9.47 9.39
N ARG A 210 10.56 -9.27 9.82
CA ARG A 210 9.67 -10.33 10.27
C ARG A 210 8.60 -10.71 9.25
N GLY A 211 8.58 -10.02 8.11
CA GLY A 211 7.61 -10.16 7.04
C GLY A 211 6.67 -8.97 6.93
N ASP A 212 5.81 -9.03 5.95
CA ASP A 212 4.77 -8.05 5.69
C ASP A 212 3.70 -8.10 6.78
N ALA A 213 3.25 -6.95 7.27
CA ALA A 213 2.29 -6.86 8.36
C ALA A 213 1.18 -5.84 8.11
N LEU A 214 0.01 -6.11 8.68
CA LEU A 214 -1.05 -5.13 8.89
C LEU A 214 -0.98 -4.65 10.34
N ASP A 215 -1.11 -3.35 10.55
CA ASP A 215 -1.21 -2.73 11.87
C ASP A 215 -2.69 -2.52 12.20
N ILE A 216 -3.17 -3.22 13.22
CA ILE A 216 -4.56 -3.21 13.63
C ILE A 216 -4.68 -2.56 14.99
N ALA A 217 -5.27 -1.38 15.03
CA ALA A 217 -5.43 -0.60 16.23
C ALA A 217 -6.91 -0.51 16.67
N THR A 218 -7.08 -0.50 17.98
CA THR A 218 -8.30 -0.06 18.67
C THR A 218 -7.96 1.17 19.53
N LEU A 219 -8.91 1.66 20.31
CA LEU A 219 -8.64 2.76 21.26
C LEU A 219 -7.69 2.36 22.40
N GLN A 220 -7.56 1.06 22.67
CA GLN A 220 -6.80 0.54 23.83
C GLN A 220 -5.49 -0.12 23.41
N ASP A 221 -5.50 -0.85 22.30
CA ASP A 221 -4.42 -1.75 21.93
C ASP A 221 -4.06 -1.66 20.44
N THR A 222 -2.86 -2.12 20.11
CA THR A 222 -2.35 -2.25 18.76
C THR A 222 -1.75 -3.63 18.54
N TRP A 223 -2.22 -4.31 17.51
CA TRP A 223 -1.70 -5.61 17.08
C TRP A 223 -1.09 -5.51 15.69
N PHE A 224 -0.05 -6.31 15.47
CA PHE A 224 0.56 -6.52 14.16
C PHE A 224 0.23 -7.94 13.72
N VAL A 225 -0.38 -8.07 12.58
CA VAL A 225 -0.75 -9.37 11.99
C VAL A 225 0.04 -9.62 10.73
N PHE A 226 0.63 -10.81 10.64
CA PHE A 226 1.53 -11.23 9.58
C PHE A 226 0.89 -12.41 8.85
N PRO A 227 0.37 -12.25 7.61
CA PRO A 227 -0.11 -13.36 6.79
C PRO A 227 0.96 -14.44 6.61
N LEU A 228 0.59 -15.72 6.74
CA LEU A 228 1.54 -16.82 6.74
C LEU A 228 1.69 -17.49 5.37
N HIS A 229 0.62 -17.57 4.61
CA HIS A 229 0.58 -18.28 3.33
C HIS A 229 0.52 -17.33 2.12
N SER A 230 0.11 -16.08 2.35
CA SER A 230 -0.07 -15.06 1.32
C SER A 230 1.15 -14.15 1.24
N LYS A 231 1.64 -13.90 0.02
CA LYS A 231 2.77 -13.01 -0.25
C LYS A 231 2.33 -11.78 -1.04
N ASN A 232 3.01 -10.64 -0.85
CA ASN A 232 2.82 -9.41 -1.62
C ASN A 232 1.38 -8.89 -1.66
N GLN A 233 0.56 -9.17 -0.63
CA GLN A 233 -0.88 -8.86 -0.58
C GLN A 233 -1.19 -7.46 -0.03
N LEU A 234 -0.21 -6.80 0.62
CA LEU A 234 -0.47 -5.59 1.41
C LEU A 234 -1.11 -4.46 0.59
N MET A 235 -0.65 -4.25 -0.65
CA MET A 235 -1.25 -3.20 -1.48
C MET A 235 -2.69 -3.52 -1.88
N LYS A 236 -2.99 -4.80 -2.15
CA LYS A 236 -4.38 -5.20 -2.42
C LYS A 236 -5.26 -4.98 -1.19
N PHE A 237 -4.79 -5.31 0.03
CA PHE A 237 -5.52 -4.98 1.27
C PHE A 237 -5.80 -3.48 1.38
N ASN A 238 -4.80 -2.64 1.11
CA ASN A 238 -4.99 -1.20 1.19
C ASN A 238 -6.08 -0.72 0.22
N PHE A 239 -6.02 -1.13 -1.05
CA PHE A 239 -7.00 -0.74 -2.07
C PHE A 239 -8.41 -1.26 -1.78
N THR A 240 -8.51 -2.54 -1.38
CA THR A 240 -9.82 -3.16 -1.10
C THR A 240 -10.45 -2.63 0.17
N THR A 241 -9.65 -2.31 1.20
CA THR A 241 -10.15 -1.66 2.42
C THR A 241 -10.78 -0.31 2.11
N GLU A 242 -10.10 0.54 1.33
CA GLU A 242 -10.65 1.83 0.88
C GLU A 242 -11.94 1.63 0.06
N ALA A 243 -11.92 0.72 -0.91
CA ALA A 243 -13.07 0.45 -1.78
C ALA A 243 -14.29 -0.04 -0.98
N LEU A 244 -14.09 -0.95 -0.04
CA LEU A 244 -15.14 -1.45 0.86
C LEU A 244 -15.70 -0.35 1.76
N TYR A 245 -14.85 0.52 2.30
CA TYR A 245 -15.28 1.66 3.09
C TYR A 245 -16.19 2.58 2.28
N PHE A 246 -15.76 3.05 1.12
CA PHE A 246 -16.55 3.96 0.29
C PHE A 246 -17.83 3.31 -0.21
N LYS A 247 -17.80 2.05 -0.64
CA LYS A 247 -19.00 1.29 -1.01
C LYS A 247 -20.03 1.22 0.13
N THR A 248 -19.56 1.17 1.37
CA THR A 248 -20.43 1.05 2.55
C THR A 248 -20.97 2.41 3.01
N VAL A 249 -20.17 3.48 2.91
CA VAL A 249 -20.57 4.83 3.35
C VAL A 249 -21.44 5.53 2.32
N GLU A 250 -21.18 5.36 1.02
CA GLU A 250 -21.98 5.94 -0.07
C GLU A 250 -23.38 5.33 -0.20
N LYS A 251 -23.62 4.15 0.38
CA LYS A 251 -24.94 3.50 0.43
C LYS A 251 -25.84 3.99 1.57
N LYS A 252 -25.34 4.87 2.45
CA LYS A 252 -26.10 5.50 3.53
C LYS A 252 -26.52 6.91 3.17
#